data_c7ce9709f308f8fc017a8a9c8e492b0f
#
_entry.id   c7ce9709f308f8fc017a8a9c8e492b0f
#
_cell.length_a   1.000
_cell.length_b   1.000
_cell.length_c   1.000
_cell.angle_alpha   90.00
_cell.angle_beta   90.00
_cell.angle_gamma   90.00
#
_symmetry.space_group_name_H-M   'P 1'
#
loop_
_entity.id
_entity.type
_entity.pdbx_description
1 polymer ?
#
loop_
_entity_poly.entity_id
_entity_poly.type
_entity_poly.pdbx_seq_one_letter_code
_entity_poly.pdbx_strand_id
1 'polypeptide(L)'
;MGILLLLFAEFFFSFSTVFAKLANNIVPVNSQLFVFLRFALGLGVATIYLLSEKESFIPQRWDLVIARGVLNTISVSLFFLAITHTSVTNANMLNMTYPAFVFILAPFVVQEKVHKTGWWFLLVTMLGAGLVIDPRFLAINIGDVFGLLSAMVSGAAIVSLRLARKHESSVIILFYLMLIGTLLTAGFVFPHFVIPPGVAGWYVWAAAICGVLGQVFITVGYRYI
;
A
#
# COMPACT_ATOMS: atom_id res chain seq x y z
N MET A 1 -9.33 18.32 -6.51
CA MET A 1 -8.35 18.21 -5.39
C MET A 1 -8.02 16.75 -5.08
N GLY A 2 -8.98 15.85 -4.93
CA GLY A 2 -8.74 14.44 -4.64
C GLY A 2 -7.83 13.72 -5.63
N ILE A 3 -8.06 13.90 -6.94
CA ILE A 3 -7.23 13.28 -7.99
C ILE A 3 -5.76 13.69 -7.88
N LEU A 4 -5.49 14.98 -7.61
CA LEU A 4 -4.11 15.46 -7.40
C LEU A 4 -3.44 14.80 -6.21
N LEU A 5 -4.17 14.62 -5.10
CA LEU A 5 -3.65 13.94 -3.91
C LEU A 5 -3.35 12.47 -4.20
N LEU A 6 -4.17 11.78 -5.01
CA LEU A 6 -3.89 10.41 -5.44
C LEU A 6 -2.65 10.35 -6.34
N LEU A 7 -2.45 11.30 -7.26
CA LEU A 7 -1.24 11.36 -8.08
C LEU A 7 0.02 11.57 -7.23
N PHE A 8 -0.05 12.46 -6.22
CA PHE A 8 1.06 12.63 -5.27
C PHE A 8 1.30 11.35 -4.43
N ALA A 9 0.24 10.64 -4.06
CA ALA A 9 0.38 9.37 -3.35
C ALA A 9 1.19 8.35 -4.18
N GLU A 10 0.83 8.15 -5.45
CA GLU A 10 1.52 7.23 -6.36
C GLU A 10 2.98 7.66 -6.61
N PHE A 11 3.23 8.96 -6.74
CA PHE A 11 4.58 9.50 -6.85
C PHE A 11 5.44 9.11 -5.64
N PHE A 12 4.95 9.33 -4.42
CA PHE A 12 5.69 8.97 -3.20
C PHE A 12 5.84 7.45 -3.03
N PHE A 13 4.83 6.66 -3.39
CA PHE A 13 4.96 5.20 -3.37
C PHE A 13 6.02 4.71 -4.35
N SER A 14 6.10 5.29 -5.53
CA SER A 14 7.13 4.97 -6.52
C SER A 14 8.54 5.26 -5.97
N PHE A 15 8.76 6.42 -5.35
CA PHE A 15 10.04 6.72 -4.69
C PHE A 15 10.35 5.76 -3.54
N SER A 16 9.35 5.40 -2.73
CA SER A 16 9.50 4.41 -1.66
C SER A 16 10.06 3.09 -2.19
N THR A 17 9.52 2.61 -3.32
CA THR A 17 9.98 1.34 -3.94
C THR A 17 11.37 1.44 -4.54
N VAL A 18 11.69 2.56 -5.17
CA VAL A 18 13.05 2.84 -5.72
C VAL A 18 14.08 2.85 -4.60
N PHE A 19 13.83 3.59 -3.52
CA PHE A 19 14.75 3.63 -2.38
C PHE A 19 14.92 2.26 -1.70
N ALA A 20 13.85 1.48 -1.58
CA ALA A 20 13.93 0.11 -1.05
C ALA A 20 14.83 -0.77 -1.93
N LYS A 21 14.72 -0.67 -3.26
CA LYS A 21 15.58 -1.42 -4.18
C LYS A 21 17.02 -0.95 -4.11
N LEU A 22 17.27 0.36 -4.04
CA LEU A 22 18.62 0.91 -3.90
C LEU A 22 19.28 0.42 -2.61
N ALA A 23 18.57 0.37 -1.49
CA ALA A 23 19.08 -0.20 -0.23
C ALA A 23 19.45 -1.68 -0.42
N ASN A 24 18.57 -2.47 -1.01
CA ASN A 24 18.79 -3.90 -1.26
C ASN A 24 19.94 -4.19 -2.23
N ASN A 25 20.24 -3.28 -3.14
CA ASN A 25 21.37 -3.42 -4.06
C ASN A 25 22.73 -3.22 -3.35
N ILE A 26 22.76 -2.51 -2.23
CA ILE A 26 23.99 -2.28 -1.43
C ILE A 26 24.18 -3.41 -0.41
N VAL A 27 23.13 -3.74 0.34
CA VAL A 27 23.13 -4.78 1.37
C VAL A 27 21.78 -5.46 1.38
N PRO A 28 21.70 -6.81 1.47
CA PRO A 28 20.44 -7.50 1.61
C PRO A 28 19.68 -7.00 2.85
N VAL A 29 18.53 -6.38 2.65
CA VAL A 29 17.67 -5.84 3.71
C VAL A 29 16.40 -6.67 3.80
N ASN A 30 16.00 -7.03 5.02
CA ASN A 30 14.74 -7.71 5.24
C ASN A 30 13.57 -6.85 4.72
N SER A 31 12.79 -7.38 3.76
CA SER A 31 11.66 -6.67 3.17
C SER A 31 10.64 -6.17 4.21
N GLN A 32 10.45 -6.93 5.29
CA GLN A 32 9.53 -6.56 6.37
C GLN A 32 10.02 -5.35 7.19
N LEU A 33 11.34 -5.06 7.18
CA LEU A 33 11.87 -3.86 7.83
C LEU A 33 11.32 -2.57 7.18
N PHE A 34 11.25 -2.53 5.84
CA PHE A 34 10.66 -1.38 5.13
C PHE A 34 9.18 -1.18 5.50
N VAL A 35 8.45 -2.29 5.58
CA VAL A 35 7.02 -2.29 5.93
C VAL A 35 6.82 -1.81 7.36
N PHE A 36 7.58 -2.37 8.31
CA PHE A 36 7.51 -2.01 9.72
C PHE A 36 7.84 -0.53 9.95
N LEU A 37 8.98 -0.04 9.43
CA LEU A 37 9.40 1.35 9.59
C LEU A 37 8.37 2.32 9.00
N ARG A 38 7.82 2.00 7.82
CA ARG A 38 6.75 2.79 7.22
C ARG A 38 5.54 2.89 8.15
N PHE A 39 5.07 1.77 8.72
CA PHE A 39 3.92 1.78 9.62
C PHE A 39 4.23 2.43 10.95
N ALA A 40 5.40 2.17 11.55
CA ALA A 40 5.82 2.76 12.82
C ALA A 40 5.96 4.29 12.75
N LEU A 41 6.63 4.81 11.71
CA LEU A 41 6.70 6.25 11.46
C LEU A 41 5.33 6.85 11.18
N GLY A 42 4.54 6.16 10.35
CA GLY A 42 3.18 6.59 10.03
C GLY A 42 2.27 6.61 11.25
N LEU A 43 2.46 5.70 12.21
CA LEU A 43 1.72 5.69 13.47
C LEU A 43 2.03 6.95 14.29
N GLY A 44 3.29 7.37 14.36
CA GLY A 44 3.67 8.63 15.01
C GLY A 44 2.96 9.83 14.37
N VAL A 45 3.00 9.93 13.05
CA VAL A 45 2.35 11.01 12.29
C VAL A 45 0.82 10.97 12.49
N ALA A 46 0.21 9.79 12.39
CA ALA A 46 -1.24 9.63 12.55
C ALA A 46 -1.69 9.95 13.98
N THR A 47 -0.89 9.60 15.00
CA THR A 47 -1.17 9.92 16.40
C THR A 47 -1.14 11.43 16.63
N ILE A 48 -0.11 12.12 16.13
CA ILE A 48 0.00 13.59 16.23
C ILE A 48 -1.21 14.24 15.55
N TYR A 49 -1.59 13.74 14.38
CA TYR A 49 -2.73 14.28 13.63
C TYR A 49 -4.05 14.04 14.36
N LEU A 50 -4.27 12.86 14.91
CA LEU A 50 -5.47 12.51 15.68
C LEU A 50 -5.61 13.41 16.93
N LEU A 51 -4.51 13.64 17.64
CA LEU A 51 -4.48 14.53 18.79
C LEU A 51 -4.75 16.00 18.42
N SER A 52 -4.26 16.46 17.26
CA SER A 52 -4.46 17.83 16.79
C SER A 52 -5.90 18.13 16.41
N GLU A 53 -6.60 17.16 15.79
CA GLU A 53 -8.00 17.28 15.40
C GLU A 53 -8.97 17.04 16.57
N LYS A 54 -8.45 16.63 17.73
CA LYS A 54 -9.26 16.30 18.94
C LYS A 54 -10.37 15.28 18.65
N GLU A 55 -10.14 14.40 17.67
CA GLU A 55 -11.07 13.33 17.35
C GLU A 55 -10.99 12.20 18.40
N SER A 56 -12.08 11.45 18.53
CA SER A 56 -12.11 10.26 19.38
C SER A 56 -11.23 9.15 18.82
N PHE A 57 -10.50 8.45 19.70
CA PHE A 57 -9.76 7.25 19.33
C PHE A 57 -10.64 6.04 19.02
N ILE A 58 -11.94 6.11 19.34
CA ILE A 58 -12.85 4.97 19.23
C ILE A 58 -13.53 5.01 17.87
N PRO A 59 -13.30 4.03 16.97
CA PRO A 59 -14.01 3.94 15.71
C PRO A 59 -15.45 3.48 15.92
N GLN A 60 -16.33 3.88 15.04
CA GLN A 60 -17.73 3.44 15.02
C GLN A 60 -17.86 2.00 14.46
N ARG A 61 -17.03 1.66 13.47
CA ARG A 61 -17.06 0.38 12.75
C ARG A 61 -15.70 -0.32 12.81
N TRP A 62 -15.46 -1.00 13.93
CA TRP A 62 -14.24 -1.77 14.20
C TRP A 62 -13.92 -2.78 13.10
N ASP A 63 -14.95 -3.48 12.62
CA ASP A 63 -14.83 -4.49 11.57
C ASP A 63 -14.16 -3.94 10.30
N LEU A 64 -14.60 -2.76 9.84
CA LEU A 64 -14.08 -2.13 8.63
C LEU A 64 -12.66 -1.58 8.80
N VAL A 65 -12.40 -0.98 9.95
CA VAL A 65 -11.09 -0.41 10.27
C VAL A 65 -10.03 -1.52 10.42
N ILE A 66 -10.38 -2.61 11.11
CA ILE A 66 -9.50 -3.77 11.25
C ILE A 66 -9.28 -4.44 9.89
N ALA A 67 -10.36 -4.69 9.12
CA ALA A 67 -10.23 -5.26 7.78
C ALA A 67 -9.31 -4.42 6.89
N ARG A 68 -9.46 -3.09 6.91
CA ARG A 68 -8.58 -2.17 6.18
C ARG A 68 -7.13 -2.27 6.61
N GLY A 69 -6.86 -2.29 7.91
CA GLY A 69 -5.51 -2.38 8.48
C GLY A 69 -4.82 -3.70 8.11
N VAL A 70 -5.51 -4.83 8.32
CA VAL A 70 -4.98 -6.17 8.04
C VAL A 70 -4.74 -6.37 6.55
N LEU A 71 -5.73 -6.11 5.70
CA LEU A 71 -5.60 -6.28 4.25
C LEU A 71 -4.50 -5.39 3.68
N ASN A 72 -4.41 -4.13 4.11
CA ASN A 72 -3.35 -3.25 3.65
C ASN A 72 -1.96 -3.75 4.08
N THR A 73 -1.81 -4.23 5.32
CA THR A 73 -0.53 -4.76 5.82
C THR A 73 -0.10 -5.99 5.02
N ILE A 74 -1.00 -6.93 4.77
CA ILE A 74 -0.72 -8.12 3.96
C ILE A 74 -0.32 -7.70 2.53
N SER A 75 -1.08 -6.79 1.92
CA SER A 75 -0.78 -6.31 0.57
C SER A 75 0.61 -5.67 0.47
N VAL A 76 0.95 -4.74 1.38
CA VAL A 76 2.25 -4.06 1.38
C VAL A 76 3.38 -5.05 1.67
N SER A 77 3.19 -6.02 2.58
CA SER A 77 4.18 -7.06 2.85
C SER A 77 4.45 -7.94 1.62
N LEU A 78 3.39 -8.39 0.93
CA LEU A 78 3.52 -9.16 -0.32
C LEU A 78 4.21 -8.35 -1.42
N PHE A 79 3.90 -7.06 -1.52
CA PHE A 79 4.52 -6.17 -2.50
C PHE A 79 6.03 -5.99 -2.26
N PHE A 80 6.45 -5.78 -1.01
CA PHE A 80 7.88 -5.69 -0.69
C PHE A 80 8.59 -7.04 -0.87
N LEU A 81 7.92 -8.17 -0.60
CA LEU A 81 8.44 -9.49 -0.96
C LEU A 81 8.59 -9.65 -2.49
N ALA A 82 7.64 -9.14 -3.28
CA ALA A 82 7.77 -9.15 -4.73
C ALA A 82 9.03 -8.40 -5.19
N ILE A 83 9.29 -7.19 -4.67
CA ILE A 83 10.46 -6.38 -5.02
C ILE A 83 11.78 -7.10 -4.72
N THR A 84 11.84 -7.95 -3.71
CA THR A 84 13.06 -8.71 -3.40
C THR A 84 13.32 -9.84 -4.38
N HIS A 85 12.27 -10.40 -5.00
CA HIS A 85 12.36 -11.57 -5.88
C HIS A 85 12.21 -11.26 -7.37
N THR A 86 11.66 -10.09 -7.74
CA THR A 86 11.53 -9.66 -9.14
C THR A 86 12.03 -8.22 -9.32
N SER A 87 11.94 -7.68 -10.55
CA SER A 87 12.27 -6.28 -10.78
C SER A 87 11.22 -5.34 -10.15
N VAL A 88 11.65 -4.13 -9.78
CA VAL A 88 10.71 -3.08 -9.30
C VAL A 88 9.62 -2.81 -10.32
N THR A 89 9.99 -2.80 -11.60
CA THR A 89 9.05 -2.57 -12.70
C THR A 89 7.98 -3.66 -12.74
N ASN A 90 8.36 -4.94 -12.72
CA ASN A 90 7.41 -6.06 -12.73
C ASN A 90 6.52 -6.05 -11.48
N ALA A 91 7.11 -5.87 -10.29
CA ALA A 91 6.35 -5.81 -9.04
C ALA A 91 5.31 -4.68 -9.07
N ASN A 92 5.70 -3.47 -9.53
CA ASN A 92 4.78 -2.34 -9.66
C ASN A 92 3.69 -2.60 -10.69
N MET A 93 4.04 -3.14 -11.87
CA MET A 93 3.06 -3.42 -12.93
C MET A 93 2.02 -4.44 -12.47
N LEU A 94 2.48 -5.52 -11.83
CA LEU A 94 1.58 -6.53 -11.29
C LEU A 94 0.71 -5.94 -10.17
N ASN A 95 1.27 -5.15 -9.28
CA ASN A 95 0.49 -4.50 -8.22
C ASN A 95 -0.51 -3.48 -8.81
N MET A 96 -0.17 -2.74 -9.86
CA MET A 96 -1.08 -1.82 -10.54
C MET A 96 -2.28 -2.49 -11.21
N THR A 97 -2.37 -3.82 -11.21
CA THR A 97 -3.59 -4.54 -11.59
C THR A 97 -4.67 -4.51 -10.50
N TYR A 98 -4.38 -3.96 -9.30
CA TYR A 98 -5.35 -3.87 -8.19
C TYR A 98 -6.70 -3.20 -8.58
N PRO A 99 -6.80 -2.24 -9.52
CA PRO A 99 -8.09 -1.68 -9.90
C PRO A 99 -9.03 -2.71 -10.51
N ALA A 100 -8.48 -3.76 -11.19
CA ALA A 100 -9.29 -4.87 -11.68
C ALA A 100 -9.98 -5.61 -10.53
N PHE A 101 -9.24 -5.88 -9.46
CA PHE A 101 -9.79 -6.55 -8.28
C PHE A 101 -10.76 -5.64 -7.51
N VAL A 102 -10.52 -4.33 -7.44
CA VAL A 102 -11.50 -3.37 -6.92
C VAL A 102 -12.79 -3.45 -7.72
N PHE A 103 -12.69 -3.47 -9.04
CA PHE A 103 -13.83 -3.49 -9.94
C PHE A 103 -14.65 -4.78 -9.81
N ILE A 104 -13.99 -5.93 -9.61
CA ILE A 104 -14.63 -7.22 -9.37
C ILE A 104 -15.28 -7.26 -7.99
N LEU A 105 -14.63 -6.76 -6.94
CA LEU A 105 -15.09 -6.88 -5.57
C LEU A 105 -16.14 -5.84 -5.16
N ALA A 106 -16.07 -4.61 -5.72
CA ALA A 106 -16.95 -3.51 -5.33
C ALA A 106 -18.46 -3.84 -5.45
N PRO A 107 -18.95 -4.50 -6.52
CA PRO A 107 -20.37 -4.85 -6.63
C PRO A 107 -20.86 -5.78 -5.51
N PHE A 108 -20.02 -6.71 -5.08
CA PHE A 108 -20.38 -7.69 -4.05
C PHE A 108 -20.31 -7.11 -2.63
N VAL A 109 -19.37 -6.23 -2.37
CA VAL A 109 -19.06 -5.73 -1.02
C VAL A 109 -19.74 -4.39 -0.76
N VAL A 110 -19.73 -3.48 -1.74
CA VAL A 110 -20.30 -2.12 -1.61
C VAL A 110 -21.70 -2.05 -2.19
N GLN A 111 -22.14 -3.11 -2.92
CA GLN A 111 -23.41 -3.17 -3.62
C GLN A 111 -23.63 -2.04 -4.64
N GLU A 112 -22.56 -1.50 -5.19
CA GLU A 112 -22.59 -0.48 -6.23
C GLU A 112 -22.78 -1.10 -7.61
N LYS A 113 -23.64 -0.48 -8.43
CA LYS A 113 -23.81 -0.91 -9.82
C LYS A 113 -22.60 -0.47 -10.63
N VAL A 114 -21.91 -1.44 -11.22
CA VAL A 114 -20.78 -1.16 -12.11
C VAL A 114 -21.29 -0.59 -13.43
N HIS A 115 -20.89 0.62 -13.76
CA HIS A 115 -21.18 1.25 -15.03
C HIS A 115 -20.43 0.54 -16.17
N LYS A 116 -21.10 0.30 -17.33
CA LYS A 116 -20.49 -0.32 -18.51
C LYS A 116 -19.22 0.41 -18.97
N THR A 117 -19.17 1.73 -18.83
CA THR A 117 -17.99 2.57 -19.12
C THR A 117 -16.78 2.21 -18.26
N GLY A 118 -16.98 1.74 -17.02
CA GLY A 118 -15.88 1.30 -16.13
C GLY A 118 -15.11 0.11 -16.68
N TRP A 119 -15.78 -0.82 -17.41
CA TRP A 119 -15.13 -1.95 -18.06
C TRP A 119 -14.16 -1.52 -19.16
N TRP A 120 -14.48 -0.46 -19.90
CA TRP A 120 -13.58 0.11 -20.90
C TRP A 120 -12.35 0.74 -20.27
N PHE A 121 -12.52 1.51 -19.19
CA PHE A 121 -11.37 2.07 -18.46
C PHE A 121 -10.48 0.97 -17.86
N LEU A 122 -11.08 -0.09 -17.33
CA LEU A 122 -10.34 -1.24 -16.83
C LEU A 122 -9.53 -1.89 -17.94
N LEU A 123 -10.15 -2.15 -19.09
CA LEU A 123 -9.50 -2.78 -20.24
C LEU A 123 -8.33 -1.93 -20.75
N VAL A 124 -8.52 -0.62 -20.90
CA VAL A 124 -7.45 0.31 -21.32
C VAL A 124 -6.31 0.32 -20.29
N THR A 125 -6.62 0.35 -19.00
CA THR A 125 -5.62 0.31 -17.94
C THR A 125 -4.83 -1.00 -17.96
N MET A 126 -5.51 -2.14 -18.14
CA MET A 126 -4.87 -3.45 -18.23
C MET A 126 -3.99 -3.59 -19.49
N LEU A 127 -4.46 -3.09 -20.64
CA LEU A 127 -3.65 -3.05 -21.86
C LEU A 127 -2.43 -2.16 -21.69
N GLY A 128 -2.59 -0.97 -21.10
CA GLY A 128 -1.47 -0.06 -20.80
C GLY A 128 -0.45 -0.70 -19.87
N ALA A 129 -0.89 -1.35 -18.80
CA ALA A 129 0.00 -2.10 -17.92
C ALA A 129 0.71 -3.24 -18.67
N GLY A 130 -0.01 -3.97 -19.51
CA GLY A 130 0.54 -5.06 -20.33
C GLY A 130 1.61 -4.61 -21.32
N LEU A 131 1.51 -3.39 -21.87
CA LEU A 131 2.50 -2.83 -22.81
C LEU A 131 3.82 -2.45 -22.13
N VAL A 132 3.80 -2.17 -20.84
CA VAL A 132 5.01 -1.80 -20.07
C VAL A 132 5.72 -3.04 -19.51
N ILE A 133 5.01 -4.15 -19.43
CA ILE A 133 5.58 -5.43 -18.97
C ILE A 133 6.57 -5.92 -20.01
N ASP A 134 7.83 -6.14 -19.61
CA ASP A 134 8.88 -6.71 -20.48
C ASP A 134 8.41 -8.10 -20.97
N PRO A 135 8.32 -8.34 -22.31
CA PRO A 135 7.87 -9.61 -22.88
C PRO A 135 8.77 -10.83 -22.56
N ARG A 136 9.79 -10.67 -21.76
CA ARG A 136 10.61 -11.80 -21.25
C ARG A 136 9.88 -12.68 -20.22
N PHE A 137 8.56 -12.72 -20.26
CA PHE A 137 7.66 -13.59 -19.45
C PHE A 137 7.90 -15.11 -19.62
N LEU A 138 9.03 -15.54 -20.12
CA LEU A 138 9.31 -16.97 -20.33
C LEU A 138 9.60 -17.76 -19.04
N ALA A 139 9.72 -17.08 -17.90
CA ALA A 139 9.84 -17.75 -16.61
C ALA A 139 9.11 -16.93 -15.52
N ILE A 140 7.89 -17.36 -15.14
CA ILE A 140 7.18 -16.84 -13.96
C ILE A 140 8.05 -17.13 -12.74
N ASN A 141 8.42 -16.06 -12.03
CA ASN A 141 9.18 -16.22 -10.80
C ASN A 141 8.25 -16.01 -9.57
N ILE A 142 8.70 -16.44 -8.41
CA ILE A 142 7.92 -16.34 -7.16
C ILE A 142 7.57 -14.88 -6.81
N GLY A 143 8.40 -13.91 -7.21
CA GLY A 143 8.15 -12.48 -7.02
C GLY A 143 6.94 -11.99 -7.82
N ASP A 144 6.72 -12.54 -9.02
CA ASP A 144 5.57 -12.19 -9.86
C ASP A 144 4.26 -12.70 -9.21
N VAL A 145 4.31 -13.88 -8.59
CA VAL A 145 3.18 -14.41 -7.82
C VAL A 145 2.87 -13.51 -6.62
N PHE A 146 3.89 -13.08 -5.86
CA PHE A 146 3.69 -12.14 -4.76
C PHE A 146 3.16 -10.78 -5.24
N GLY A 147 3.62 -10.29 -6.39
CA GLY A 147 3.12 -9.06 -7.01
C GLY A 147 1.63 -9.13 -7.33
N LEU A 148 1.18 -10.21 -7.96
CA LEU A 148 -0.24 -10.42 -8.30
C LEU A 148 -1.11 -10.63 -7.05
N LEU A 149 -0.64 -11.41 -6.07
CA LEU A 149 -1.34 -11.58 -4.79
C LEU A 149 -1.45 -10.25 -4.04
N SER A 150 -0.39 -9.42 -4.08
CA SER A 150 -0.45 -8.08 -3.48
C SER A 150 -1.53 -7.22 -4.13
N ALA A 151 -1.69 -7.28 -5.47
CA ALA A 151 -2.74 -6.56 -6.19
C ALA A 151 -4.15 -7.01 -5.77
N MET A 152 -4.36 -8.31 -5.66
CA MET A 152 -5.65 -8.88 -5.25
C MET A 152 -6.04 -8.40 -3.84
N VAL A 153 -5.11 -8.48 -2.89
CA VAL A 153 -5.33 -8.01 -1.51
C VAL A 153 -5.43 -6.48 -1.44
N SER A 154 -4.67 -5.74 -2.28
CA SER A 154 -4.82 -4.28 -2.42
C SER A 154 -6.22 -3.90 -2.86
N GLY A 155 -6.79 -4.62 -3.84
CA GLY A 155 -8.16 -4.41 -4.29
C GLY A 155 -9.16 -4.51 -3.14
N ALA A 156 -9.07 -5.58 -2.35
CA ALA A 156 -9.91 -5.78 -1.17
C ALA A 156 -9.69 -4.67 -0.11
N ALA A 157 -8.43 -4.26 0.10
CA ALA A 157 -8.08 -3.19 1.02
C ALA A 157 -8.69 -1.83 0.59
N ILE A 158 -8.70 -1.51 -0.71
CA ILE A 158 -9.31 -0.28 -1.23
C ILE A 158 -10.84 -0.32 -1.11
N VAL A 159 -11.48 -1.47 -1.36
CA VAL A 159 -12.92 -1.64 -1.14
C VAL A 159 -13.26 -1.45 0.34
N SER A 160 -12.48 -2.01 1.27
CA SER A 160 -12.62 -1.80 2.71
C SER A 160 -12.45 -0.32 3.08
N LEU A 161 -11.50 0.40 2.46
CA LEU A 161 -11.30 1.83 2.65
C LEU A 161 -12.56 2.63 2.25
N ARG A 162 -13.15 2.32 1.09
CA ARG A 162 -14.37 2.99 0.62
C ARG A 162 -15.52 2.81 1.62
N LEU A 163 -15.69 1.61 2.16
CA LEU A 163 -16.71 1.34 3.17
C LEU A 163 -16.41 2.07 4.49
N ALA A 164 -15.18 1.98 4.97
CA ALA A 164 -14.76 2.64 6.20
C ALA A 164 -14.97 4.16 6.12
N ARG A 165 -14.68 4.76 4.97
CA ARG A 165 -14.89 6.19 4.73
C ARG A 165 -16.34 6.68 4.84
N LYS A 166 -17.31 5.80 4.73
CA LYS A 166 -18.74 6.15 4.92
C LYS A 166 -19.10 6.36 6.41
N HIS A 167 -18.28 5.85 7.33
CA HIS A 167 -18.56 5.82 8.76
C HIS A 167 -17.46 6.46 9.61
N GLU A 168 -16.23 6.49 9.09
CA GLU A 168 -15.05 6.91 9.84
C GLU A 168 -14.34 8.09 9.18
N SER A 169 -13.68 8.90 10.01
CA SER A 169 -12.81 9.96 9.50
C SER A 169 -11.53 9.39 8.89
N SER A 170 -10.90 10.16 8.00
CA SER A 170 -9.60 9.77 7.42
C SER A 170 -8.52 9.54 8.47
N VAL A 171 -8.59 10.30 9.57
CA VAL A 171 -7.60 10.28 10.64
C VAL A 171 -7.67 8.98 11.41
N ILE A 172 -8.89 8.54 11.79
CA ILE A 172 -9.13 7.27 12.48
C ILE A 172 -8.69 6.10 11.60
N ILE A 173 -9.09 6.10 10.32
CA ILE A 173 -8.70 5.04 9.38
C ILE A 173 -7.17 4.98 9.27
N LEU A 174 -6.49 6.12 9.13
CA LEU A 174 -5.04 6.18 9.03
C LEU A 174 -4.36 5.69 10.31
N PHE A 175 -4.82 6.13 11.48
CA PHE A 175 -4.27 5.74 12.77
C PHE A 175 -4.33 4.22 12.96
N TYR A 176 -5.50 3.61 12.80
CA TYR A 176 -5.65 2.16 12.98
C TYR A 176 -4.94 1.33 11.91
N LEU A 177 -4.89 1.82 10.67
CA LEU A 177 -4.10 1.19 9.62
C LEU A 177 -2.63 1.14 10.02
N MET A 178 -2.06 2.24 10.50
CA MET A 178 -0.68 2.31 10.94
C MET A 178 -0.43 1.49 12.19
N LEU A 179 -1.34 1.52 13.17
CA LEU A 179 -1.25 0.75 14.40
C LEU A 179 -1.24 -0.77 14.10
N ILE A 180 -2.23 -1.25 13.36
CA ILE A 180 -2.36 -2.67 12.99
C ILE A 180 -1.15 -3.12 12.16
N GLY A 181 -0.72 -2.29 11.20
CA GLY A 181 0.46 -2.57 10.40
C GLY A 181 1.73 -2.70 11.24
N THR A 182 1.93 -1.79 12.19
CA THR A 182 3.07 -1.83 13.11
C THR A 182 3.03 -3.09 13.97
N LEU A 183 1.89 -3.42 14.57
CA LEU A 183 1.75 -4.60 15.43
C LEU A 183 1.96 -5.91 14.67
N LEU A 184 1.35 -6.06 13.50
CA LEU A 184 1.47 -7.28 12.70
C LEU A 184 2.90 -7.49 12.17
N THR A 185 3.59 -6.41 11.78
CA THR A 185 4.95 -6.53 11.22
C THR A 185 6.03 -6.59 12.29
N ALA A 186 5.78 -6.08 13.50
CA ALA A 186 6.71 -6.10 14.61
C ALA A 186 7.24 -7.52 14.92
N GLY A 187 6.34 -8.50 14.98
CA GLY A 187 6.70 -9.90 15.26
C GLY A 187 7.68 -10.52 14.25
N PHE A 188 7.63 -10.08 13.00
CA PHE A 188 8.54 -10.54 11.94
C PHE A 188 9.86 -9.79 11.90
N VAL A 189 9.91 -8.57 12.42
CA VAL A 189 11.07 -7.69 12.31
C VAL A 189 11.94 -7.74 13.56
N PHE A 190 11.36 -7.75 14.76
CA PHE A 190 12.13 -7.69 16.01
C PHE A 190 13.21 -8.77 16.17
N PRO A 191 13.01 -10.04 15.75
CA PRO A 191 14.06 -11.06 15.87
C PRO A 191 15.31 -10.74 15.05
N HIS A 192 15.17 -9.92 13.99
CA HIS A 192 16.24 -9.59 13.04
C HIS A 192 16.28 -8.10 12.73
N PHE A 193 15.98 -7.26 13.73
CA PHE A 193 15.95 -5.81 13.56
C PHE A 193 17.36 -5.25 13.39
N VAL A 194 17.77 -5.02 12.14
CA VAL A 194 19.04 -4.41 11.80
C VAL A 194 18.82 -3.34 10.74
N ILE A 195 19.10 -2.10 11.08
CA ILE A 195 19.16 -1.01 10.10
C ILE A 195 20.60 -0.97 9.56
N PRO A 196 20.80 -1.15 8.25
CA PRO A 196 22.15 -1.11 7.69
C PRO A 196 22.81 0.26 7.91
N PRO A 197 24.12 0.30 8.16
CA PRO A 197 24.83 1.56 8.32
C PRO A 197 25.05 2.30 6.99
N GLY A 198 25.39 3.58 7.06
CA GLY A 198 25.77 4.38 5.91
C GLY A 198 24.64 4.67 4.93
N VAL A 199 24.96 4.69 3.64
CA VAL A 199 24.03 5.08 2.57
C VAL A 199 22.81 4.14 2.46
N ALA A 200 23.01 2.84 2.71
CA ALA A 200 21.90 1.88 2.70
C ALA A 200 20.85 2.22 3.77
N GLY A 201 21.28 2.62 4.97
CA GLY A 201 20.38 3.08 6.03
C GLY A 201 19.59 4.33 5.65
N TRP A 202 20.23 5.29 4.98
CA TRP A 202 19.54 6.47 4.45
C TRP A 202 18.44 6.09 3.46
N TYR A 203 18.69 5.14 2.55
CA TYR A 203 17.67 4.65 1.63
C TYR A 203 16.52 3.94 2.35
N VAL A 204 16.81 3.19 3.43
CA VAL A 204 15.75 2.55 4.23
C VAL A 204 14.82 3.60 4.85
N TRP A 205 15.40 4.66 5.46
CA TRP A 205 14.60 5.75 6.03
C TRP A 205 13.84 6.53 4.97
N ALA A 206 14.47 6.86 3.85
CA ALA A 206 13.83 7.55 2.73
C ALA A 206 12.65 6.75 2.17
N ALA A 207 12.81 5.42 2.02
CA ALA A 207 11.73 4.54 1.60
C ALA A 207 10.55 4.57 2.58
N ALA A 208 10.82 4.52 3.89
CA ALA A 208 9.79 4.55 4.92
C ALA A 208 9.05 5.90 4.93
N ILE A 209 9.75 7.03 4.88
CA ILE A 209 9.17 8.38 4.87
C ILE A 209 8.31 8.58 3.62
N CYS A 210 8.81 8.24 2.43
CA CYS A 210 8.01 8.31 1.19
C CYS A 210 6.77 7.44 1.28
N GLY A 211 6.89 6.23 1.84
CA GLY A 211 5.75 5.34 2.06
C GLY A 211 4.68 5.94 2.98
N VAL A 212 5.07 6.66 4.05
CA VAL A 212 4.14 7.37 4.95
C VAL A 212 3.44 8.50 4.19
N LEU A 213 4.19 9.33 3.47
CA LEU A 213 3.62 10.45 2.71
C LEU A 213 2.60 9.94 1.68
N GLY A 214 2.95 8.90 0.92
CA GLY A 214 2.02 8.27 -0.02
C GLY A 214 0.73 7.79 0.67
N GLN A 215 0.85 7.18 1.86
CA GLN A 215 -0.29 6.68 2.61
C GLN A 215 -1.19 7.80 3.15
N VAL A 216 -0.62 8.90 3.60
CA VAL A 216 -1.38 10.10 4.02
C VAL A 216 -2.13 10.66 2.82
N PHE A 217 -1.44 10.89 1.70
CA PHE A 217 -2.06 11.46 0.50
C PHE A 217 -3.19 10.59 -0.06
N ILE A 218 -3.02 9.25 -0.10
CA ILE A 218 -4.08 8.37 -0.59
C ILE A 218 -5.29 8.40 0.35
N THR A 219 -5.07 8.35 1.67
CA THR A 219 -6.16 8.33 2.66
C THR A 219 -6.96 9.63 2.65
N VAL A 220 -6.26 10.77 2.58
CA VAL A 220 -6.89 12.10 2.48
C VAL A 220 -7.53 12.29 1.10
N GLY A 221 -6.88 11.83 0.03
CA GLY A 221 -7.38 11.94 -1.34
C GLY A 221 -8.76 11.31 -1.53
N TYR A 222 -8.98 10.15 -0.95
CA TYR A 222 -10.29 9.48 -0.94
C TYR A 222 -11.39 10.23 -0.14
N ARG A 223 -11.06 11.28 0.59
CA ARG A 223 -12.05 12.17 1.20
C ARG A 223 -12.78 13.04 0.17
N TYR A 224 -12.14 13.31 -0.96
CA TYR A 224 -12.61 14.28 -1.96
C TYR A 224 -13.11 13.62 -3.26
N ILE A 225 -13.25 12.30 -3.27
CA ILE A 225 -13.80 11.49 -4.35
C ILE A 225 -15.00 10.72 -3.85
#